data_dbabcb2c07d83ad81f2f092b53439676
#
_entry.id   dbabcb2c07d83ad81f2f092b53439676
#
_cell.length_a   1.000
_cell.length_b   1.000
_cell.length_c   1.000
_cell.angle_alpha   90.00
_cell.angle_beta   90.00
_cell.angle_gamma   90.00
#
_symmetry.space_group_name_H-M   'P 1'
#
loop_
_entity.id
_entity.type
_entity.pdbx_description
1 polymer ?
#
loop_
_entity_poly.entity_id
_entity_poly.type
_entity_poly.pdbx_seq_one_letter_code
_entity_poly.pdbx_strand_id
1 'polypeptide(L)'
;YQIEMAEKELVDLNYEKALSYYKNALTLSPNDINARAAMAEIYLARKEYDSALVLEMEIINLDKKNKEAYQGLITIYEAKGQYDKITELASTVTDTDLLELFSGYIVAEPVFYPDEGTYDVYTEVTIFSIEECDIYYTLDESDPKKNGILYTDAGIELDDVGKYTIKAVCKNDKGIYSDVVTCKYKTEAKAPDYPEVTPDGGTMDDITFVV
;
A
#
# COMPACT_ATOMS: atom_id res chain seq x y z
N TYR A 1 -39.37 7.92 20.91
CA TYR A 1 -39.52 7.34 22.26
C TYR A 1 -38.43 6.33 22.58
N GLN A 2 -38.24 5.24 21.79
CA GLN A 2 -37.19 4.22 22.13
C GLN A 2 -35.77 4.83 22.05
N ILE A 3 -35.48 5.62 21.03
CA ILE A 3 -34.19 6.30 20.88
C ILE A 3 -33.97 7.31 22.01
N GLU A 4 -34.95 8.13 22.33
CA GLU A 4 -34.86 9.09 23.45
C GLU A 4 -34.60 8.40 24.81
N MET A 5 -35.22 7.23 25.02
CA MET A 5 -34.95 6.43 26.23
C MET A 5 -33.54 5.86 26.23
N ALA A 6 -33.03 5.41 25.06
CA ALA A 6 -31.68 4.93 24.93
C ALA A 6 -30.65 6.05 25.20
N GLU A 7 -30.85 7.23 24.61
CA GLU A 7 -30.00 8.40 24.82
C GLU A 7 -29.94 8.83 26.30
N LYS A 8 -31.07 8.77 26.99
CA LYS A 8 -31.13 9.05 28.44
C LYS A 8 -30.31 8.03 29.24
N GLU A 9 -30.42 6.75 28.93
CA GLU A 9 -29.64 5.70 29.59
C GLU A 9 -28.13 5.83 29.27
N LEU A 10 -27.76 6.37 28.09
CA LEU A 10 -26.37 6.66 27.76
C LEU A 10 -25.78 7.78 28.64
N VAL A 11 -26.55 8.85 28.89
CA VAL A 11 -26.12 9.93 29.80
C VAL A 11 -25.80 9.37 31.19
N ASP A 12 -26.56 8.38 31.64
CA ASP A 12 -26.35 7.70 32.90
C ASP A 12 -25.34 6.54 32.83
N LEU A 13 -24.66 6.36 31.67
CA LEU A 13 -23.72 5.28 31.38
C LEU A 13 -24.30 3.85 31.53
N ASN A 14 -25.62 3.73 31.40
CA ASN A 14 -26.33 2.46 31.47
C ASN A 14 -26.35 1.75 30.10
N TYR A 15 -25.17 1.35 29.59
CA TYR A 15 -25.00 0.79 28.25
C TYR A 15 -25.94 -0.38 27.93
N GLU A 16 -26.16 -1.31 28.85
CA GLU A 16 -27.03 -2.47 28.60
C GLU A 16 -28.48 -2.07 28.35
N LYS A 17 -28.99 -1.11 29.13
CA LYS A 17 -30.34 -0.59 28.92
C LYS A 17 -30.43 0.22 27.63
N ALA A 18 -29.43 1.06 27.34
CA ALA A 18 -29.39 1.83 26.10
C ALA A 18 -29.40 0.89 24.89
N LEU A 19 -28.56 -0.17 24.87
CA LEU A 19 -28.56 -1.18 23.83
C LEU A 19 -29.92 -1.88 23.68
N SER A 20 -30.61 -2.17 24.81
CA SER A 20 -31.95 -2.78 24.77
C SER A 20 -32.97 -1.87 24.08
N TYR A 21 -32.94 -0.56 24.38
CA TYR A 21 -33.82 0.41 23.76
C TYR A 21 -33.51 0.60 22.28
N TYR A 22 -32.23 0.66 21.87
CA TYR A 22 -31.85 0.72 20.46
C TYR A 22 -32.26 -0.54 19.69
N LYS A 23 -32.10 -1.72 20.27
CA LYS A 23 -32.59 -2.97 19.65
C LYS A 23 -34.11 -2.93 19.44
N ASN A 24 -34.86 -2.44 20.42
CA ASN A 24 -36.30 -2.22 20.27
C ASN A 24 -36.64 -1.22 19.18
N ALA A 25 -35.84 -0.13 19.05
CA ALA A 25 -36.01 0.82 17.97
C ALA A 25 -35.79 0.17 16.60
N LEU A 26 -34.78 -0.68 16.46
CA LEU A 26 -34.51 -1.41 15.22
C LEU A 26 -35.58 -2.46 14.88
N THR A 27 -36.32 -3.02 15.85
CA THR A 27 -37.49 -3.87 15.55
C THR A 27 -38.62 -3.09 14.90
N LEU A 28 -38.75 -1.79 15.22
CA LEU A 28 -39.77 -0.89 14.66
C LEU A 28 -39.31 -0.25 13.35
N SER A 29 -38.03 0.06 13.26
CA SER A 29 -37.38 0.69 12.11
C SER A 29 -36.10 -0.06 11.73
N PRO A 30 -36.19 -1.15 10.98
CA PRO A 30 -35.03 -2.03 10.72
C PRO A 30 -33.87 -1.36 9.96
N ASN A 31 -34.12 -0.26 9.27
CA ASN A 31 -33.10 0.46 8.49
C ASN A 31 -32.63 1.75 9.17
N ASP A 32 -32.89 1.92 10.47
CA ASP A 32 -32.44 3.11 11.19
C ASP A 32 -30.90 3.08 11.39
N ILE A 33 -30.22 3.92 10.63
CA ILE A 33 -28.76 4.06 10.65
C ILE A 33 -28.30 4.68 11.98
N ASN A 34 -29.04 5.68 12.51
CA ASN A 34 -28.65 6.36 13.74
C ASN A 34 -28.67 5.41 14.94
N ALA A 35 -29.69 4.57 15.03
CA ALA A 35 -29.76 3.57 16.09
C ALA A 35 -28.59 2.56 16.01
N ARG A 36 -28.19 2.14 14.78
CA ARG A 36 -27.02 1.26 14.58
C ARG A 36 -25.72 1.94 14.96
N ALA A 37 -25.54 3.19 14.52
CA ALA A 37 -24.34 3.96 14.82
C ALA A 37 -24.16 4.15 16.34
N ALA A 38 -25.22 4.53 17.05
CA ALA A 38 -25.17 4.66 18.50
C ALA A 38 -24.85 3.33 19.21
N MET A 39 -25.37 2.19 18.72
CA MET A 39 -25.01 0.88 19.23
C MET A 39 -23.53 0.54 18.94
N ALA A 40 -23.05 0.85 17.73
CA ALA A 40 -21.65 0.62 17.34
C ALA A 40 -20.70 1.42 18.24
N GLU A 41 -21.00 2.69 18.51
CA GLU A 41 -20.22 3.52 19.43
C GLU A 41 -20.16 2.93 20.85
N ILE A 42 -21.28 2.40 21.37
CA ILE A 42 -21.28 1.72 22.67
C ILE A 42 -20.34 0.51 22.66
N TYR A 43 -20.41 -0.33 21.61
CA TYR A 43 -19.56 -1.50 21.50
C TYR A 43 -18.08 -1.12 21.31
N LEU A 44 -17.77 -0.06 20.55
CA LEU A 44 -16.41 0.48 20.43
C LEU A 44 -15.87 0.97 21.77
N ALA A 45 -16.66 1.74 22.53
CA ALA A 45 -16.27 2.21 23.86
C ALA A 45 -15.98 1.05 24.83
N ARG A 46 -16.68 -0.07 24.67
CA ARG A 46 -16.48 -1.29 25.45
C ARG A 46 -15.41 -2.22 24.88
N LYS A 47 -14.79 -1.87 23.74
CA LYS A 47 -13.83 -2.69 22.99
C LYS A 47 -14.41 -4.04 22.52
N GLU A 48 -15.71 -4.10 22.34
CA GLU A 48 -16.43 -5.25 21.78
C GLU A 48 -16.43 -5.14 20.23
N TYR A 49 -15.21 -5.22 19.66
CA TYR A 49 -14.96 -4.92 18.26
C TYR A 49 -15.77 -5.77 17.27
N ASP A 50 -16.02 -7.04 17.59
CA ASP A 50 -16.79 -7.91 16.68
C ASP A 50 -18.26 -7.49 16.57
N SER A 51 -18.85 -7.01 17.67
CA SER A 51 -20.22 -6.49 17.68
C SER A 51 -20.32 -5.16 16.96
N ALA A 52 -19.34 -4.26 17.16
CA ALA A 52 -19.26 -2.99 16.45
C ALA A 52 -19.08 -3.21 14.93
N LEU A 53 -18.19 -4.11 14.54
CA LEU A 53 -17.90 -4.43 13.14
C LEU A 53 -19.16 -4.83 12.36
N VAL A 54 -20.01 -5.67 12.94
CA VAL A 54 -21.27 -6.07 12.29
C VAL A 54 -22.16 -4.87 12.01
N LEU A 55 -22.30 -3.96 12.99
CA LEU A 55 -23.16 -2.78 12.85
C LEU A 55 -22.61 -1.79 11.82
N GLU A 56 -21.30 -1.53 11.83
CA GLU A 56 -20.67 -0.65 10.85
C GLU A 56 -20.82 -1.20 9.41
N MET A 57 -20.66 -2.52 9.23
CA MET A 57 -20.90 -3.15 7.93
C MET A 57 -22.38 -3.08 7.50
N GLU A 58 -23.32 -3.21 8.43
CA GLU A 58 -24.75 -3.01 8.15
C GLU A 58 -25.04 -1.57 7.74
N ILE A 59 -24.43 -0.58 8.39
CA ILE A 59 -24.57 0.84 8.02
C ILE A 59 -24.07 1.08 6.59
N ILE A 60 -22.88 0.58 6.23
CA ILE A 60 -22.34 0.70 4.87
C ILE A 60 -23.23 0.01 3.83
N ASN A 61 -23.87 -1.11 4.18
CA ASN A 61 -24.82 -1.76 3.28
C ASN A 61 -26.09 -0.92 3.05
N LEU A 62 -26.51 -0.13 4.03
CA LEU A 62 -27.66 0.77 3.93
C LEU A 62 -27.28 2.08 3.24
N ASP A 63 -26.13 2.62 3.55
CA ASP A 63 -25.57 3.85 2.98
C ASP A 63 -24.07 3.67 2.67
N LYS A 64 -23.77 3.41 1.41
CA LYS A 64 -22.40 3.19 0.91
C LYS A 64 -21.50 4.43 0.99
N LYS A 65 -22.05 5.60 1.32
CA LYS A 65 -21.30 6.85 1.48
C LYS A 65 -21.14 7.29 2.93
N ASN A 66 -21.57 6.47 3.87
CA ASN A 66 -21.47 6.80 5.29
C ASN A 66 -20.01 6.81 5.76
N LYS A 67 -19.44 8.00 5.83
CA LYS A 67 -18.02 8.23 6.18
C LYS A 67 -17.67 7.73 7.58
N GLU A 68 -18.58 7.95 8.53
CA GLU A 68 -18.44 7.57 9.93
C GLU A 68 -18.33 6.05 10.08
N ALA A 69 -19.12 5.30 9.32
CA ALA A 69 -19.07 3.84 9.35
C ALA A 69 -17.75 3.28 8.78
N TYR A 70 -17.22 3.87 7.70
CA TYR A 70 -15.88 3.51 7.21
C TYR A 70 -14.80 3.83 8.25
N GLN A 71 -14.90 4.96 8.93
CA GLN A 71 -13.98 5.36 10.00
C GLN A 71 -14.06 4.41 11.20
N GLY A 72 -15.27 3.95 11.55
CA GLY A 72 -15.52 2.91 12.54
C GLY A 72 -14.82 1.60 12.18
N LEU A 73 -14.97 1.12 10.93
CA LEU A 73 -14.28 -0.09 10.45
C LEU A 73 -12.76 0.03 10.49
N ILE A 74 -12.21 1.16 10.06
CA ILE A 74 -10.77 1.42 10.12
C ILE A 74 -10.29 1.33 11.58
N THR A 75 -10.96 2.01 12.50
CA THR A 75 -10.65 1.98 13.94
C THR A 75 -10.67 0.56 14.51
N ILE A 76 -11.66 -0.24 14.12
CA ILE A 76 -11.78 -1.63 14.56
C ILE A 76 -10.62 -2.48 14.04
N TYR A 77 -10.31 -2.38 12.75
CA TYR A 77 -9.23 -3.15 12.12
C TYR A 77 -7.86 -2.72 12.65
N GLU A 78 -7.62 -1.42 12.89
CA GLU A 78 -6.40 -0.94 13.56
C GLU A 78 -6.24 -1.55 14.96
N ALA A 79 -7.30 -1.48 15.78
CA ALA A 79 -7.27 -2.02 17.13
C ALA A 79 -7.01 -3.54 17.17
N LYS A 80 -7.35 -4.25 16.08
CA LYS A 80 -7.10 -5.68 15.90
C LYS A 80 -5.77 -5.98 15.17
N GLY A 81 -5.03 -4.95 14.70
CA GLY A 81 -3.81 -5.11 13.90
C GLY A 81 -4.05 -5.72 12.52
N GLN A 82 -5.26 -5.60 11.97
CA GLN A 82 -5.70 -6.18 10.71
C GLN A 82 -5.62 -5.18 9.56
N TYR A 83 -4.42 -4.69 9.28
CA TYR A 83 -4.18 -3.69 8.24
C TYR A 83 -4.51 -4.19 6.82
N ASP A 84 -4.36 -5.51 6.58
CA ASP A 84 -4.79 -6.18 5.35
C ASP A 84 -6.30 -5.98 5.08
N LYS A 85 -7.12 -5.96 6.13
CA LYS A 85 -8.56 -5.71 6.01
C LYS A 85 -8.87 -4.24 5.68
N ILE A 86 -8.03 -3.31 6.10
CA ILE A 86 -8.18 -1.89 5.74
C ILE A 86 -7.86 -1.69 4.25
N THR A 87 -6.79 -2.29 3.74
CA THR A 87 -6.43 -2.22 2.32
C THR A 87 -7.45 -2.94 1.43
N GLU A 88 -7.97 -4.09 1.88
CA GLU A 88 -9.06 -4.78 1.21
C GLU A 88 -10.32 -3.90 1.13
N LEU A 89 -10.70 -3.26 2.24
CA LEU A 89 -11.86 -2.34 2.29
C LEU A 89 -11.65 -1.15 1.35
N ALA A 90 -10.47 -0.54 1.36
CA ALA A 90 -10.11 0.57 0.48
C ALA A 90 -10.29 0.20 -1.01
N SER A 91 -9.92 -1.02 -1.41
CA SER A 91 -10.04 -1.51 -2.79
C SER A 91 -11.49 -1.59 -3.28
N THR A 92 -12.47 -1.63 -2.38
CA THR A 92 -13.91 -1.65 -2.70
C THR A 92 -14.53 -0.26 -2.82
N VAL A 93 -13.81 0.79 -2.39
CA VAL A 93 -14.27 2.17 -2.37
C VAL A 93 -13.90 2.84 -3.68
N THR A 94 -14.88 3.52 -4.29
CA THR A 94 -14.69 4.29 -5.54
C THR A 94 -14.92 5.79 -5.36
N ASP A 95 -15.48 6.19 -4.23
CA ASP A 95 -15.72 7.59 -3.89
C ASP A 95 -14.43 8.22 -3.38
N THR A 96 -13.99 9.31 -4.02
CA THR A 96 -12.71 9.97 -3.73
C THR A 96 -12.64 10.54 -2.31
N ASP A 97 -13.76 11.06 -1.80
CA ASP A 97 -13.81 11.65 -0.45
C ASP A 97 -13.68 10.55 0.63
N LEU A 98 -14.17 9.35 0.33
CA LEU A 98 -13.99 8.18 1.20
C LEU A 98 -12.58 7.60 1.11
N LEU A 99 -11.96 7.62 -0.09
CA LEU A 99 -10.59 7.13 -0.28
C LEU A 99 -9.57 7.92 0.55
N GLU A 100 -9.82 9.19 0.84
CA GLU A 100 -8.97 10.00 1.73
C GLU A 100 -8.81 9.39 3.13
N LEU A 101 -9.83 8.66 3.61
CA LEU A 101 -9.77 7.97 4.91
C LEU A 101 -8.69 6.87 4.96
N PHE A 102 -8.32 6.35 3.80
CA PHE A 102 -7.38 5.25 3.64
C PHE A 102 -5.97 5.70 3.26
N SER A 103 -5.69 7.00 3.18
CA SER A 103 -4.42 7.55 2.71
C SER A 103 -3.20 7.00 3.45
N GLY A 104 -3.29 6.73 4.73
CA GLY A 104 -2.18 6.15 5.51
C GLY A 104 -2.09 4.62 5.48
N TYR A 105 -2.94 3.94 4.70
CA TYR A 105 -3.01 2.47 4.62
C TYR A 105 -2.76 1.94 3.21
N ILE A 106 -2.76 2.82 2.22
CA ILE A 106 -2.38 2.50 0.84
C ILE A 106 -0.94 3.00 0.67
N VAL A 107 -0.03 2.09 0.36
CA VAL A 107 1.39 2.41 0.19
C VAL A 107 1.73 2.35 -1.28
N ALA A 108 2.31 3.43 -1.81
CA ALA A 108 2.73 3.49 -3.20
C ALA A 108 3.79 2.42 -3.51
N GLU A 109 3.71 1.84 -4.69
CA GLU A 109 4.70 0.89 -5.18
C GLU A 109 6.05 1.58 -5.44
N PRO A 110 7.19 0.86 -5.23
CA PRO A 110 8.48 1.38 -5.61
C PRO A 110 8.63 1.50 -7.13
N VAL A 111 9.36 2.51 -7.56
CA VAL A 111 9.66 2.77 -8.97
C VAL A 111 11.13 2.48 -9.24
N PHE A 112 11.42 1.81 -10.35
CA PHE A 112 12.76 1.45 -10.77
C PHE A 112 13.25 2.37 -11.88
N TYR A 113 14.54 2.70 -11.85
CA TYR A 113 15.20 3.40 -12.95
C TYR A 113 16.60 2.82 -13.17
N PRO A 114 16.97 2.49 -14.42
CA PRO A 114 16.10 2.48 -15.60
C PRO A 114 14.99 1.44 -15.52
N ASP A 115 14.01 1.52 -16.42
CA ASP A 115 12.95 0.51 -16.57
C ASP A 115 13.55 -0.89 -16.84
N GLU A 116 12.74 -1.95 -16.70
CA GLU A 116 13.19 -3.29 -17.07
C GLU A 116 13.62 -3.37 -18.54
N GLY A 117 14.68 -4.11 -18.84
CA GLY A 117 15.20 -4.17 -20.21
C GLY A 117 16.56 -4.83 -20.34
N THR A 118 17.19 -4.59 -21.52
CA THR A 118 18.56 -5.02 -21.81
C THR A 118 19.49 -3.82 -21.80
N TYR A 119 20.59 -3.94 -21.06
CA TYR A 119 21.55 -2.87 -20.79
C TYR A 119 22.99 -3.38 -20.90
N ASP A 120 23.93 -2.48 -20.90
CA ASP A 120 25.34 -2.84 -20.76
C ASP A 120 25.65 -3.27 -19.31
N VAL A 121 26.69 -4.11 -19.13
CA VAL A 121 27.26 -4.38 -17.80
C VAL A 121 27.66 -3.07 -17.09
N TYR A 122 27.65 -3.08 -15.76
CA TYR A 122 27.83 -1.89 -14.90
C TYR A 122 26.69 -0.86 -14.97
N THR A 123 25.52 -1.26 -15.47
CA THR A 123 24.33 -0.42 -15.34
C THR A 123 23.89 -0.41 -13.87
N GLU A 124 23.71 0.78 -13.35
CA GLU A 124 23.20 1.01 -12.00
C GLU A 124 21.68 1.12 -12.02
N VAL A 125 21.01 0.32 -11.19
CA VAL A 125 19.54 0.39 -10.98
C VAL A 125 19.26 1.12 -9.69
N THR A 126 18.50 2.19 -9.76
CA THR A 126 18.00 2.92 -8.60
C THR A 126 16.54 2.60 -8.35
N ILE A 127 16.15 2.59 -7.07
CA ILE A 127 14.77 2.35 -6.64
C ILE A 127 14.33 3.56 -5.81
N PHE A 128 13.16 4.09 -6.09
CA PHE A 128 12.62 5.23 -5.35
C PHE A 128 11.13 5.10 -5.15
N SER A 129 10.57 5.90 -4.26
CA SER A 129 9.14 6.01 -4.01
C SER A 129 8.70 7.46 -4.13
N ILE A 130 7.44 7.66 -4.53
CA ILE A 130 6.80 8.98 -4.55
C ILE A 130 6.33 9.44 -3.17
N GLU A 131 6.31 8.51 -2.19
CA GLU A 131 5.93 8.75 -0.81
C GLU A 131 7.09 8.40 0.12
N GLU A 132 7.07 8.96 1.32
CA GLU A 132 8.07 8.63 2.34
C GLU A 132 7.84 7.22 2.87
N CYS A 133 8.78 6.31 2.60
CA CYS A 133 8.73 4.92 3.01
C CYS A 133 10.13 4.29 3.02
N ASP A 134 10.28 3.22 3.77
CA ASP A 134 11.42 2.33 3.66
C ASP A 134 11.25 1.41 2.45
N ILE A 135 12.26 1.28 1.59
CA ILE A 135 12.25 0.38 0.46
C ILE A 135 13.05 -0.87 0.81
N TYR A 136 12.47 -2.05 0.61
CA TYR A 136 13.15 -3.34 0.78
C TYR A 136 13.21 -4.07 -0.56
N TYR A 137 14.33 -4.70 -0.88
CA TYR A 137 14.52 -5.41 -2.14
C TYR A 137 15.21 -6.77 -1.98
N THR A 138 15.08 -7.64 -2.98
CA THR A 138 15.78 -8.91 -3.12
C THR A 138 16.32 -9.10 -4.53
N LEU A 139 17.43 -9.84 -4.66
CA LEU A 139 18.07 -10.19 -5.92
C LEU A 139 17.97 -11.69 -6.25
N ASP A 140 17.43 -12.49 -5.34
CA ASP A 140 17.34 -13.96 -5.38
C ASP A 140 15.91 -14.46 -5.64
N GLU A 141 15.05 -13.59 -6.17
CA GLU A 141 13.61 -13.84 -6.42
C GLU A 141 12.77 -14.14 -5.16
N SER A 142 13.34 -14.08 -3.96
CA SER A 142 12.60 -14.26 -2.72
C SER A 142 11.62 -13.11 -2.48
N ASP A 143 10.76 -13.28 -1.48
CA ASP A 143 9.76 -12.27 -1.11
C ASP A 143 10.43 -11.13 -0.31
N PRO A 144 10.49 -9.88 -0.83
CA PRO A 144 11.12 -8.76 -0.15
C PRO A 144 10.41 -8.35 1.14
N LYS A 145 9.14 -8.73 1.35
CA LYS A 145 8.44 -8.51 2.63
C LYS A 145 9.02 -9.36 3.76
N LYS A 146 9.72 -10.46 3.44
CA LYS A 146 10.29 -11.41 4.43
C LYS A 146 11.80 -11.37 4.49
N ASN A 147 12.44 -11.30 3.32
CA ASN A 147 13.88 -11.46 3.17
C ASN A 147 14.56 -10.21 2.60
N GLY A 148 13.80 -9.11 2.45
CA GLY A 148 14.27 -7.89 1.82
C GLY A 148 15.42 -7.24 2.57
N ILE A 149 16.37 -6.74 1.81
CA ILE A 149 17.46 -5.87 2.27
C ILE A 149 16.95 -4.44 2.18
N LEU A 150 17.20 -3.63 3.19
CA LEU A 150 16.87 -2.21 3.16
C LEU A 150 17.67 -1.52 2.05
N TYR A 151 16.96 -0.89 1.11
CA TYR A 151 17.57 -0.12 0.05
C TYR A 151 18.14 1.18 0.62
N THR A 152 19.36 1.46 0.23
CA THR A 152 20.02 2.76 0.47
C THR A 152 20.26 3.42 -0.87
N ASP A 153 20.48 4.73 -0.90
CA ASP A 153 20.65 5.50 -2.14
C ASP A 153 21.88 5.12 -2.97
N ALA A 154 22.58 4.05 -2.59
CA ALA A 154 23.80 3.58 -3.26
C ALA A 154 23.56 2.92 -4.63
N GLY A 155 22.30 2.68 -5.03
CA GLY A 155 22.02 1.95 -6.26
C GLY A 155 22.38 0.46 -6.21
N ILE A 156 21.91 -0.28 -7.21
CA ILE A 156 22.20 -1.70 -7.40
C ILE A 156 22.97 -1.82 -8.72
N GLU A 157 24.26 -2.11 -8.65
CA GLU A 157 25.11 -2.28 -9.83
C GLU A 157 24.92 -3.69 -10.44
N LEU A 158 24.67 -3.75 -11.74
CA LEU A 158 24.56 -4.98 -12.52
C LEU A 158 25.92 -5.24 -13.19
N ASP A 159 26.84 -5.87 -12.45
CA ASP A 159 28.28 -5.93 -12.78
C ASP A 159 28.69 -7.12 -13.67
N ASP A 160 27.85 -8.14 -13.80
CA ASP A 160 28.09 -9.31 -14.63
C ASP A 160 27.16 -9.38 -15.86
N VAL A 161 27.61 -10.03 -16.95
CA VAL A 161 26.74 -10.40 -18.06
C VAL A 161 25.76 -11.49 -17.62
N GLY A 162 24.45 -11.19 -17.70
CA GLY A 162 23.48 -12.16 -17.22
C GLY A 162 22.04 -11.66 -17.18
N LYS A 163 21.26 -12.34 -16.39
CA LYS A 163 19.86 -11.96 -16.10
C LYS A 163 19.71 -11.71 -14.62
N TYR A 164 19.08 -10.61 -14.31
CA TYR A 164 18.78 -10.19 -12.95
C TYR A 164 17.27 -10.05 -12.78
N THR A 165 16.77 -10.51 -11.66
CA THR A 165 15.39 -10.27 -11.21
C THR A 165 15.45 -9.55 -9.89
N ILE A 166 14.99 -8.30 -9.89
CA ILE A 166 14.92 -7.47 -8.69
C ILE A 166 13.47 -7.36 -8.28
N LYS A 167 13.18 -7.71 -7.03
CA LYS A 167 11.87 -7.50 -6.42
C LYS A 167 11.98 -6.45 -5.34
N ALA A 168 11.03 -5.53 -5.27
CA ALA A 168 11.01 -4.53 -4.21
C ALA A 168 9.60 -4.25 -3.70
N VAL A 169 9.55 -3.71 -2.48
CA VAL A 169 8.35 -3.20 -1.81
C VAL A 169 8.69 -1.94 -1.05
N CYS A 170 7.71 -1.06 -0.92
CA CYS A 170 7.72 0.05 0.05
C CYS A 170 7.07 -0.41 1.35
N LYS A 171 7.55 0.13 2.47
CA LYS A 171 6.97 -0.08 3.81
C LYS A 171 6.84 1.26 4.51
N ASN A 172 5.62 1.63 4.90
CA ASN A 172 5.38 2.88 5.61
C ASN A 172 5.68 2.78 7.12
N ASP A 173 5.51 3.89 7.83
CA ASP A 173 5.71 4.02 9.28
C ASP A 173 4.78 3.15 10.13
N LYS A 174 3.61 2.77 9.60
CA LYS A 174 2.67 1.82 10.23
C LYS A 174 3.08 0.35 10.03
N GLY A 175 4.13 0.09 9.25
CA GLY A 175 4.59 -1.25 8.92
C GLY A 175 3.80 -1.94 7.81
N ILE A 176 2.98 -1.19 7.07
CA ILE A 176 2.20 -1.67 5.93
C ILE A 176 3.09 -1.68 4.68
N TYR A 177 3.01 -2.77 3.91
CA TYR A 177 3.76 -2.92 2.68
C TYR A 177 2.90 -2.60 1.45
N SER A 178 3.54 -2.05 0.43
CA SER A 178 2.98 -1.99 -0.93
C SER A 178 2.83 -3.39 -1.55
N ASP A 179 2.30 -3.46 -2.76
CA ASP A 179 2.47 -4.63 -3.59
C ASP A 179 3.93 -4.80 -4.01
N VAL A 180 4.30 -6.05 -4.39
CA VAL A 180 5.66 -6.37 -4.82
C VAL A 180 5.83 -5.99 -6.28
N VAL A 181 6.73 -5.09 -6.58
CA VAL A 181 7.15 -4.80 -7.94
C VAL A 181 8.32 -5.72 -8.29
N THR A 182 8.28 -6.30 -9.49
CA THR A 182 9.32 -7.17 -10.03
C THR A 182 9.82 -6.61 -11.34
N CYS A 183 11.10 -6.29 -11.41
CA CYS A 183 11.79 -5.84 -12.63
C CYS A 183 12.84 -6.85 -13.08
N LYS A 184 12.92 -7.07 -14.39
CA LYS A 184 13.84 -8.01 -15.01
C LYS A 184 14.81 -7.29 -15.91
N TYR A 185 16.10 -7.49 -15.65
CA TYR A 185 17.18 -6.91 -16.43
C TYR A 185 18.00 -8.01 -17.09
N LYS A 186 18.48 -7.70 -18.27
CA LYS A 186 19.51 -8.48 -18.97
C LYS A 186 20.70 -7.58 -19.23
N THR A 187 21.88 -7.99 -18.84
CA THR A 187 23.11 -7.28 -19.14
C THR A 187 23.90 -7.98 -20.22
N GLU A 188 24.49 -7.22 -21.11
CA GLU A 188 25.35 -7.67 -22.20
C GLU A 188 26.70 -7.00 -22.11
N ALA A 189 27.74 -7.60 -22.66
CA ALA A 189 29.04 -6.96 -22.73
C ALA A 189 28.92 -5.67 -23.57
N LYS A 190 29.51 -4.58 -23.07
CA LYS A 190 29.57 -3.32 -23.83
C LYS A 190 30.26 -3.58 -25.19
N ALA A 191 29.60 -3.17 -26.28
CA ALA A 191 30.22 -3.24 -27.57
C ALA A 191 31.50 -2.39 -27.55
N PRO A 192 32.61 -2.87 -28.11
CA PRO A 192 33.82 -2.07 -28.19
C PRO A 192 33.56 -0.81 -29.02
N ASP A 193 34.08 0.32 -28.56
CA ASP A 193 34.01 1.56 -29.31
C ASP A 193 34.68 1.34 -30.69
N TYR A 194 34.09 1.92 -31.75
CA TYR A 194 34.70 1.85 -33.06
C TYR A 194 36.10 2.44 -32.96
N PRO A 195 37.14 1.74 -33.53
CA PRO A 195 38.47 2.31 -33.52
C PRO A 195 38.45 3.62 -34.31
N GLU A 196 38.87 4.71 -33.68
CA GLU A 196 39.15 5.95 -34.40
C GLU A 196 40.34 5.71 -35.34
N VAL A 197 40.08 5.73 -36.65
CA VAL A 197 41.15 5.65 -37.64
C VAL A 197 41.72 7.06 -37.81
N THR A 198 42.86 7.31 -37.20
CA THR A 198 43.67 8.48 -37.46
C THR A 198 44.97 8.03 -38.17
N PRO A 199 45.34 8.63 -39.25
CA PRO A 199 44.86 9.89 -39.79
C PRO A 199 43.61 9.76 -40.67
N ASP A 200 42.76 10.78 -40.59
CA ASP A 200 41.60 11.00 -41.41
C ASP A 200 42.01 11.05 -42.86
N GLY A 201 41.67 10.02 -43.66
CA GLY A 201 41.77 9.86 -45.10
C GLY A 201 42.69 10.78 -45.91
N GLY A 202 43.93 10.92 -45.58
CA GLY A 202 44.93 11.55 -46.43
C GLY A 202 45.52 10.55 -47.42
N THR A 203 45.75 10.96 -48.69
CA THR A 203 46.55 10.20 -49.65
C THR A 203 47.95 10.03 -49.07
N MET A 204 48.31 8.77 -48.75
CA MET A 204 49.69 8.47 -48.37
C MET A 204 50.54 8.32 -49.67
N ASP A 205 51.49 9.17 -49.82
CA ASP A 205 52.48 9.07 -50.93
C ASP A 205 53.57 8.01 -50.66
N ASP A 206 53.63 7.45 -49.44
CA ASP A 206 54.56 6.39 -49.08
C ASP A 206 53.91 5.32 -48.20
N ILE A 207 54.22 4.03 -48.46
CA ILE A 207 53.74 2.91 -47.69
C ILE A 207 54.55 2.84 -46.41
N THR A 208 54.00 3.33 -45.33
CA THR A 208 54.55 3.11 -43.98
C THR A 208 53.81 1.97 -43.29
N PHE A 209 54.49 0.84 -43.07
CA PHE A 209 53.98 -0.23 -42.22
C PHE A 209 54.17 0.18 -40.77
N VAL A 210 53.07 0.39 -40.06
CA VAL A 210 53.06 0.49 -38.61
C VAL A 210 52.85 -0.90 -38.05
N VAL A 211 53.87 -1.41 -37.34
CA VAL A 211 53.87 -2.69 -36.64
C VAL A 211 53.29 -2.48 -35.25
#